data_24331c793f19f2719bb05ead54018236
#
_entry.id   24331c793f19f2719bb05ead54018236
#
_cell.length_a   1.000
_cell.length_b   1.000
_cell.length_c   1.000
_cell.angle_alpha   90.00
_cell.angle_beta   90.00
_cell.angle_gamma   90.00
#
_symmetry.space_group_name_H-M   'P 1'
#
loop_
_entity.id
_entity.type
_entity.pdbx_description
1 polymer ?
#
loop_
_entity_poly.entity_id
_entity_poly.type
_entity_poly.pdbx_seq_one_letter_code
_entity_poly.pdbx_strand_id
1 'polypeptide(L)'
;RAAHVGFVFQFYNLLPVLSAQRNVELPLLLTHLSRKQRQRHAELALDIVGLGDRTGHKPGELSGGQQQRVAIARAIVADPELLVCDEPTGDLDRAAADATLDLLTTLNREHHKTIIMVTHDPRAAAHARTTLQMDKGRLLEAQPLTESVA
;
A
#
# COMPACT_ATOMS: atom_id res chain seq x y z
N ARG A 1 6.09 13.92 12.30
CA ARG A 1 5.67 14.18 10.91
C ARG A 1 5.65 12.91 10.04
N ALA A 2 6.46 11.90 10.34
CA ALA A 2 6.43 10.61 9.61
C ALA A 2 5.15 9.77 9.84
N ALA A 3 4.34 10.11 10.83
CA ALA A 3 3.13 9.37 11.18
C ALA A 3 1.91 9.68 10.30
N HIS A 4 1.97 10.69 9.43
CA HIS A 4 0.80 11.14 8.65
C HIS A 4 0.79 10.67 7.20
N VAL A 5 1.92 10.16 6.68
CA VAL A 5 2.05 9.73 5.29
C VAL A 5 2.70 8.36 5.21
N GLY A 6 2.03 7.42 4.57
CA GLY A 6 2.57 6.11 4.22
C GLY A 6 2.97 6.06 2.74
N PHE A 7 4.02 5.34 2.41
CA PHE A 7 4.53 5.18 1.05
C PHE A 7 4.50 3.73 0.61
N VAL A 8 3.99 3.50 -0.60
CA VAL A 8 3.97 2.20 -1.29
C VAL A 8 4.70 2.36 -2.61
N PHE A 9 5.69 1.51 -2.88
CA PHE A 9 6.55 1.58 -4.07
C PHE A 9 6.36 0.36 -4.97
N GLN A 10 6.68 0.49 -6.25
CA GLN A 10 6.64 -0.57 -7.25
C GLN A 10 7.48 -1.79 -6.85
N PHE A 11 8.71 -1.59 -6.39
CA PHE A 11 9.66 -2.67 -6.05
C PHE A 11 9.63 -3.06 -4.56
N TYR A 12 8.49 -2.91 -3.88
CA TYR A 12 8.23 -3.30 -2.50
C TYR A 12 9.18 -2.69 -1.46
N ASN A 13 10.46 -2.55 -1.76
CA ASN A 13 11.53 -2.02 -0.87
C ASN A 13 11.55 -2.70 0.50
N LEU A 14 11.37 -4.02 0.53
CA LEU A 14 11.47 -4.84 1.73
C LEU A 14 12.93 -5.19 1.99
N LEU A 15 13.30 -5.24 3.27
CA LEU A 15 14.61 -5.72 3.69
C LEU A 15 14.61 -7.26 3.65
N PRO A 16 15.42 -7.90 2.78
CA PRO A 16 15.31 -9.34 2.51
C PRO A 16 15.74 -10.21 3.70
N VAL A 17 16.52 -9.65 4.62
CA VAL A 17 16.99 -10.35 5.82
C VAL A 17 15.96 -10.36 6.96
N LEU A 18 14.94 -9.49 6.89
CA LEU A 18 13.90 -9.36 7.88
C LEU A 18 12.65 -10.15 7.48
N SER A 19 11.92 -10.67 8.47
CA SER A 19 10.59 -11.25 8.24
C SER A 19 9.56 -10.18 7.83
N ALA A 20 8.39 -10.61 7.34
CA ALA A 20 7.27 -9.73 7.03
C ALA A 20 6.93 -8.83 8.22
N GLN A 21 6.73 -9.40 9.41
CA GLN A 21 6.45 -8.65 10.63
C GLN A 21 7.53 -7.61 10.93
N ARG A 22 8.82 -7.98 10.81
CA ARG A 22 9.92 -7.06 11.07
C ARG A 22 10.01 -5.93 10.05
N ASN A 23 9.71 -6.20 8.78
CA ASN A 23 9.61 -5.18 7.75
C ASN A 23 8.48 -4.18 8.08
N VAL A 24 7.33 -4.67 8.53
CA VAL A 24 6.19 -3.82 8.92
C VAL A 24 6.48 -3.02 10.19
N GLU A 25 7.24 -3.53 11.15
CA GLU A 25 7.63 -2.82 12.36
C GLU A 25 8.56 -1.61 12.12
N LEU A 26 9.27 -1.52 10.98
CA LEU A 26 10.32 -0.52 10.75
C LEU A 26 9.88 0.93 11.02
N PRO A 27 8.73 1.42 10.50
CA PRO A 27 8.30 2.79 10.78
C PRO A 27 8.04 3.05 12.28
N LEU A 28 7.64 2.04 13.02
CA LEU A 28 7.33 2.14 14.44
C LEU A 28 8.56 2.25 15.34
N LEU A 29 9.76 1.97 14.82
CA LEU A 29 11.02 2.13 15.58
C LEU A 29 11.30 3.59 15.94
N LEU A 30 10.70 4.53 15.20
CA LEU A 30 10.81 5.97 15.45
C LEU A 30 9.73 6.51 16.40
N THR A 31 8.92 5.63 16.97
CA THR A 31 7.83 5.98 17.90
C THR A 31 8.23 5.64 19.35
N HIS A 32 7.42 6.11 20.30
CA HIS A 32 7.60 5.78 21.72
C HIS A 32 6.99 4.42 22.11
N LEU A 33 6.51 3.62 21.17
CA LEU A 33 5.90 2.33 21.41
C LEU A 33 6.93 1.33 21.95
N SER A 34 6.53 0.55 22.97
CA SER A 34 7.30 -0.58 23.43
C SER A 34 7.40 -1.67 22.36
N ARG A 35 8.39 -2.56 22.49
CA ARG A 35 8.57 -3.69 21.54
C ARG A 35 7.27 -4.51 21.38
N LYS A 36 6.58 -4.82 22.49
CA LYS A 36 5.32 -5.59 22.47
C LYS A 36 4.22 -4.86 21.72
N GLN A 37 4.10 -3.55 21.89
CA GLN A 37 3.13 -2.73 21.16
C GLN A 37 3.45 -2.70 19.67
N ARG A 38 4.71 -2.48 19.25
CA ARG A 38 5.11 -2.50 17.85
C ARG A 38 4.78 -3.83 17.18
N GLN A 39 5.10 -4.95 17.85
CA GLN A 39 4.76 -6.29 17.34
C GLN A 39 3.26 -6.44 17.14
N ARG A 40 2.45 -6.02 18.11
CA ARG A 40 0.99 -6.09 18.00
C ARG A 40 0.44 -5.24 16.85
N HIS A 41 0.95 -4.01 16.66
CA HIS A 41 0.56 -3.17 15.53
C HIS A 41 0.94 -3.80 14.18
N ALA A 42 2.12 -4.40 14.08
CA ALA A 42 2.57 -5.07 12.87
C ALA A 42 1.72 -6.31 12.54
N GLU A 43 1.34 -7.11 13.55
CA GLU A 43 0.42 -8.24 13.39
C GLU A 43 -0.94 -7.77 12.85
N LEU A 44 -1.53 -6.75 13.46
CA LEU A 44 -2.81 -6.18 13.01
C LEU A 44 -2.73 -5.64 11.57
N ALA A 45 -1.63 -4.97 11.21
CA ALA A 45 -1.45 -4.48 9.85
C ALA A 45 -1.31 -5.63 8.85
N LEU A 46 -0.64 -6.73 9.21
CA LEU A 46 -0.55 -7.94 8.38
C LEU A 46 -1.90 -8.66 8.27
N ASP A 47 -2.70 -8.69 9.32
CA ASP A 47 -4.06 -9.23 9.28
C ASP A 47 -4.95 -8.44 8.31
N ILE A 48 -4.88 -7.11 8.33
CA ILE A 48 -5.63 -6.21 7.42
C ILE A 48 -5.34 -6.54 5.94
N VAL A 49 -4.08 -6.85 5.62
CA VAL A 49 -3.68 -7.20 4.25
C VAL A 49 -3.78 -8.70 3.94
N GLY A 50 -4.36 -9.50 4.84
CA GLY A 50 -4.59 -10.94 4.67
C GLY A 50 -3.32 -11.80 4.73
N LEU A 51 -2.32 -11.38 5.54
CA LEU A 51 -1.04 -12.08 5.73
C LEU A 51 -0.72 -12.42 7.19
N GLY A 52 -1.74 -12.54 8.04
CA GLY A 52 -1.57 -12.88 9.46
C GLY A 52 -0.86 -14.23 9.69
N ASP A 53 -1.04 -15.19 8.77
CA ASP A 53 -0.38 -16.49 8.79
C ASP A 53 1.05 -16.47 8.22
N ARG A 54 1.54 -15.33 7.71
CA ARG A 54 2.84 -15.16 7.04
C ARG A 54 3.81 -14.26 7.78
N THR A 55 3.54 -13.90 9.01
CA THR A 55 4.33 -12.95 9.83
C THR A 55 5.82 -13.29 9.91
N GLY A 56 6.17 -14.57 9.99
CA GLY A 56 7.55 -15.06 10.08
C GLY A 56 8.29 -15.20 8.75
N HIS A 57 7.58 -15.17 7.60
CA HIS A 57 8.19 -15.37 6.29
C HIS A 57 9.09 -14.20 5.89
N LYS A 58 10.19 -14.50 5.21
CA LYS A 58 11.06 -13.48 4.59
C LYS A 58 10.57 -13.16 3.17
N PRO A 59 10.94 -12.00 2.61
CA PRO A 59 10.53 -11.62 1.25
C PRO A 59 10.76 -12.69 0.19
N GLY A 60 11.90 -13.39 0.21
CA GLY A 60 12.19 -14.46 -0.74
C GLY A 60 11.29 -15.70 -0.63
N GLU A 61 10.50 -15.83 0.42
CA GLU A 61 9.53 -16.92 0.65
C GLU A 61 8.09 -16.50 0.30
N LEU A 62 7.90 -15.26 -0.20
CA LEU A 62 6.62 -14.67 -0.53
C LEU A 62 6.50 -14.40 -2.04
N SER A 63 5.31 -14.59 -2.61
CA SER A 63 5.02 -14.15 -3.99
C SER A 63 5.13 -12.62 -4.12
N GLY A 64 5.26 -12.09 -5.35
CA GLY A 64 5.30 -10.65 -5.61
C GLY A 64 4.09 -9.93 -5.01
N GLY A 65 2.87 -10.45 -5.22
CA GLY A 65 1.66 -9.88 -4.63
C GLY A 65 1.63 -9.95 -3.08
N GLN A 66 2.22 -10.99 -2.48
CA GLN A 66 2.38 -11.05 -1.02
C GLN A 66 3.41 -10.03 -0.53
N GLN A 67 4.53 -9.87 -1.24
CA GLN A 67 5.52 -8.84 -0.91
C GLN A 67 4.94 -7.43 -0.99
N GLN A 68 4.13 -7.15 -2.02
CA GLN A 68 3.43 -5.86 -2.15
C GLN A 68 2.45 -5.64 -0.99
N ARG A 69 1.70 -6.65 -0.58
CA ARG A 69 0.84 -6.56 0.60
C ARG A 69 1.61 -6.32 1.89
N VAL A 70 2.80 -6.89 2.07
CA VAL A 70 3.70 -6.55 3.21
C VAL A 70 4.14 -5.09 3.12
N ALA A 71 4.46 -4.56 1.93
CA ALA A 71 4.82 -3.15 1.75
C ALA A 71 3.64 -2.21 2.08
N ILE A 72 2.40 -2.60 1.72
CA ILE A 72 1.18 -1.86 2.10
C ILE A 72 0.98 -1.93 3.62
N ALA A 73 1.11 -3.10 4.25
CA ALA A 73 1.02 -3.24 5.71
C ALA A 73 2.03 -2.32 6.42
N ARG A 74 3.27 -2.25 5.94
CA ARG A 74 4.30 -1.33 6.43
C ARG A 74 3.89 0.13 6.26
N ALA A 75 3.25 0.48 5.15
CA ALA A 75 2.80 1.85 4.91
C ALA A 75 1.67 2.28 5.85
N ILE A 76 0.77 1.35 6.25
CA ILE A 76 -0.39 1.66 7.09
C ILE A 76 -0.15 1.46 8.60
N VAL A 77 0.94 0.81 9.02
CA VAL A 77 1.17 0.38 10.41
C VAL A 77 1.18 1.51 11.43
N ALA A 78 1.58 2.73 11.02
CA ALA A 78 1.57 3.93 11.85
C ALA A 78 0.23 4.70 11.76
N ASP A 79 -0.78 4.10 11.15
CA ASP A 79 -2.11 4.67 10.94
C ASP A 79 -2.11 6.05 10.23
N PRO A 80 -1.41 6.21 9.08
CA PRO A 80 -1.36 7.48 8.38
C PRO A 80 -2.72 7.85 7.78
N GLU A 81 -2.97 9.15 7.61
CA GLU A 81 -4.16 9.68 6.92
C GLU A 81 -4.03 9.61 5.40
N LEU A 82 -2.79 9.71 4.90
CA LEU A 82 -2.45 9.75 3.47
C LEU A 82 -1.53 8.58 3.10
N LEU A 83 -1.89 7.88 2.02
CA LEU A 83 -1.02 6.91 1.35
C LEU A 83 -0.61 7.47 -0.02
N VAL A 84 0.68 7.46 -0.28
CA VAL A 84 1.26 7.78 -1.60
C VAL A 84 1.76 6.48 -2.21
N CYS A 85 1.17 6.10 -3.34
CA CYS A 85 1.47 4.86 -4.04
C CYS A 85 2.12 5.21 -5.39
N ASP A 86 3.34 4.73 -5.59
CA ASP A 86 4.09 4.90 -6.83
C ASP A 86 4.11 3.56 -7.58
N GLU A 87 3.35 3.47 -8.68
CA GLU A 87 3.17 2.26 -9.50
C GLU A 87 2.91 0.99 -8.65
N PRO A 88 1.89 0.96 -7.78
CA PRO A 88 1.73 -0.10 -6.78
C PRO A 88 1.43 -1.48 -7.38
N THR A 89 1.14 -1.56 -8.69
CA THR A 89 0.83 -2.79 -9.41
C THR A 89 1.80 -3.08 -10.56
N GLY A 90 2.81 -2.22 -10.77
CA GLY A 90 3.66 -2.25 -11.95
C GLY A 90 4.53 -3.52 -12.11
N ASP A 91 4.81 -4.24 -11.00
CA ASP A 91 5.64 -5.47 -10.99
C ASP A 91 4.80 -6.73 -10.65
N LEU A 92 3.48 -6.66 -10.80
CA LEU A 92 2.56 -7.72 -10.42
C LEU A 92 1.91 -8.38 -11.65
N ASP A 93 1.65 -9.69 -11.55
CA ASP A 93 0.71 -10.33 -12.46
C ASP A 93 -0.71 -9.76 -12.28
N ARG A 94 -1.58 -10.05 -13.25
CA ARG A 94 -2.91 -9.48 -13.29
C ARG A 94 -3.72 -9.77 -12.02
N ALA A 95 -3.72 -11.00 -11.54
CA ALA A 95 -4.52 -11.38 -10.38
C ALA A 95 -4.01 -10.69 -9.10
N ALA A 96 -2.70 -10.61 -8.93
CA ALA A 96 -2.09 -9.89 -7.80
C ALA A 96 -2.30 -8.38 -7.89
N ALA A 97 -2.29 -7.80 -9.12
CA ALA A 97 -2.59 -6.40 -9.35
C ALA A 97 -4.04 -6.06 -8.94
N ASP A 98 -5.02 -6.84 -9.45
CA ASP A 98 -6.43 -6.65 -9.13
C ASP A 98 -6.65 -6.75 -7.60
N ALA A 99 -6.09 -7.79 -6.94
CA ALA A 99 -6.18 -7.94 -5.49
C ALA A 99 -5.52 -6.79 -4.69
N THR A 100 -4.47 -6.18 -5.24
CA THR A 100 -3.81 -5.01 -4.63
C THR A 100 -4.68 -3.76 -4.76
N LEU A 101 -5.31 -3.54 -5.92
CA LEU A 101 -6.22 -2.41 -6.13
C LEU A 101 -7.49 -2.53 -5.27
N ASP A 102 -8.04 -3.73 -5.11
CA ASP A 102 -9.16 -4.00 -4.22
C ASP A 102 -8.80 -3.69 -2.77
N LEU A 103 -7.60 -4.09 -2.32
CA LEU A 103 -7.11 -3.77 -0.98
C LEU A 103 -6.98 -2.25 -0.78
N LEU A 104 -6.41 -1.51 -1.74
CA LEU A 104 -6.32 -0.05 -1.68
C LEU A 104 -7.71 0.60 -1.65
N THR A 105 -8.66 0.07 -2.43
CA THR A 105 -10.05 0.53 -2.42
C THR A 105 -10.70 0.32 -1.04
N THR A 106 -10.48 -0.83 -0.41
CA THR A 106 -10.94 -1.13 0.95
C THR A 106 -10.34 -0.17 1.98
N LEU A 107 -9.03 0.07 1.91
CA LEU A 107 -8.35 1.05 2.78
C LEU A 107 -8.93 2.46 2.64
N ASN A 108 -9.31 2.86 1.41
CA ASN A 108 -9.96 4.16 1.20
C ASN A 108 -11.38 4.20 1.76
N ARG A 109 -12.21 3.18 1.48
CA ARG A 109 -13.65 3.19 1.80
C ARG A 109 -13.93 2.89 3.26
N GLU A 110 -13.27 1.85 3.81
CA GLU A 110 -13.57 1.32 5.15
C GLU A 110 -12.65 1.91 6.22
N HIS A 111 -11.39 2.18 5.87
CA HIS A 111 -10.40 2.75 6.79
C HIS A 111 -10.17 4.24 6.59
N HIS A 112 -10.96 4.91 5.72
CA HIS A 112 -10.95 6.36 5.49
C HIS A 112 -9.58 6.93 5.13
N LYS A 113 -8.72 6.15 4.45
CA LYS A 113 -7.42 6.61 4.00
C LYS A 113 -7.55 7.44 2.73
N THR A 114 -6.91 8.58 2.68
CA THR A 114 -6.71 9.30 1.42
C THR A 114 -5.59 8.61 0.64
N ILE A 115 -5.81 8.33 -0.63
CA ILE A 115 -4.81 7.64 -1.47
C ILE A 115 -4.50 8.49 -2.68
N ILE A 116 -3.22 8.79 -2.88
CA ILE A 116 -2.69 9.37 -4.12
C ILE A 116 -1.88 8.26 -4.80
N MET A 117 -2.29 7.90 -6.02
CA MET A 117 -1.61 6.86 -6.79
C MET A 117 -1.05 7.45 -8.08
N VAL A 118 0.22 7.23 -8.32
CA VAL A 118 0.87 7.49 -9.62
C VAL A 118 0.90 6.18 -10.38
N THR A 119 0.37 6.18 -11.59
CA THR A 119 0.36 5.00 -12.46
C THR A 119 0.24 5.37 -13.92
N HIS A 120 0.79 4.55 -14.79
CA HIS A 120 0.57 4.59 -16.23
C HIS A 120 -0.41 3.51 -16.72
N ASP A 121 -0.90 2.63 -15.82
CA ASP A 121 -1.93 1.63 -16.15
C ASP A 121 -3.33 2.25 -16.07
N PRO A 122 -4.07 2.35 -17.20
CA PRO A 122 -5.44 2.88 -17.20
C PRO A 122 -6.41 2.11 -16.31
N ARG A 123 -6.16 0.80 -16.09
CA ARG A 123 -7.00 -0.03 -15.22
C ARG A 123 -6.81 0.35 -13.76
N ALA A 124 -5.57 0.56 -13.34
CA ALA A 124 -5.29 1.05 -11.99
C ALA A 124 -5.89 2.44 -11.79
N ALA A 125 -5.76 3.34 -12.77
CA ALA A 125 -6.36 4.68 -12.73
C ALA A 125 -7.89 4.64 -12.60
N ALA A 126 -8.56 3.65 -13.20
CA ALA A 126 -10.02 3.50 -13.14
C ALA A 126 -10.56 3.19 -11.72
N HIS A 127 -9.72 2.75 -10.79
CA HIS A 127 -10.09 2.58 -9.38
C HIS A 127 -10.14 3.90 -8.59
N ALA A 128 -9.59 4.99 -9.12
CA ALA A 128 -9.60 6.29 -8.47
C ALA A 128 -10.92 7.03 -8.72
N ARG A 129 -11.35 7.85 -7.75
CA ARG A 129 -12.51 8.75 -7.92
C ARG A 129 -12.21 9.94 -8.83
N THR A 130 -10.96 10.36 -8.87
CA THR A 130 -10.49 11.49 -9.65
C THR A 130 -9.17 11.13 -10.28
N THR A 131 -9.03 11.37 -11.58
CA THR A 131 -7.79 11.15 -12.32
C THR A 131 -7.27 12.49 -12.82
N LEU A 132 -5.99 12.76 -12.55
CA LEU A 132 -5.25 13.88 -13.07
C LEU A 132 -4.25 13.36 -14.10
N GLN A 133 -4.18 13.98 -15.26
CA GLN A 133 -3.15 13.66 -16.24
C GLN A 133 -1.97 14.61 -16.08
N MET A 134 -0.76 14.06 -16.19
CA MET A 134 0.47 14.86 -16.20
C MET A 134 1.15 14.71 -17.55
N ASP A 135 1.42 15.82 -18.22
CA ASP A 135 2.24 15.87 -19.43
C ASP A 135 3.37 16.88 -19.28
N LYS A 136 4.61 16.46 -19.54
CA LYS A 136 5.82 17.28 -19.48
C LYS A 136 5.94 18.15 -18.21
N GLY A 137 5.58 17.54 -17.05
CA GLY A 137 5.64 18.21 -15.75
C GLY A 137 4.51 19.21 -15.47
N ARG A 138 3.46 19.23 -16.30
CA ARG A 138 2.25 20.02 -16.09
C ARG A 138 1.06 19.14 -15.82
N LEU A 139 0.29 19.47 -14.78
CA LEU A 139 -1.01 18.84 -14.55
C LEU A 139 -2.01 19.40 -15.58
N LEU A 140 -2.67 18.51 -16.30
CA LEU A 140 -3.82 18.82 -17.14
C LEU A 140 -5.08 18.80 -16.26
N GLU A 141 -6.15 19.48 -16.72
CA GLU A 141 -7.40 19.55 -15.96
C GLU A 141 -7.95 18.17 -15.60
N ALA A 142 -8.46 18.05 -14.39
CA ALA A 142 -9.09 16.84 -13.90
C ALA A 142 -10.29 16.48 -14.76
N GLN A 143 -10.26 15.31 -15.40
CA GLN A 143 -11.47 14.73 -15.97
C GLN A 143 -12.16 13.91 -14.87
N PRO A 144 -13.37 14.28 -14.43
CA PRO A 144 -14.15 13.39 -13.59
C PRO A 144 -14.43 12.12 -14.41
N LEU A 145 -14.16 10.96 -13.80
CA LEU A 145 -14.59 9.69 -14.39
C LEU A 145 -16.11 9.76 -14.50
N THR A 146 -16.63 9.82 -15.72
CA THR A 146 -18.06 9.66 -15.99
C THR A 146 -18.46 8.32 -15.39
N GLU A 147 -19.39 8.37 -14.42
CA GLU A 147 -20.05 7.17 -13.91
C GLU A 147 -20.51 6.36 -15.14
N SER A 148 -19.89 5.21 -15.35
CA SER A 148 -20.39 4.21 -16.27
C SER A 148 -21.69 3.69 -15.68
N VAL A 149 -22.81 4.27 -16.17
CA VAL A 149 -24.17 3.83 -15.87
C VAL A 149 -24.34 2.42 -16.41
N ALA A 150 -24.77 1.55 -15.54
CA ALA A 150 -25.57 0.34 -15.66
C ALA A 150 -24.98 -0.88 -15.00
#